data_687310c624b789820d1654848b9d5a6e
#
_entry.id   687310c624b789820d1654848b9d5a6e
#
_cell.length_a   1.000
_cell.length_b   1.000
_cell.length_c   1.000
_cell.angle_alpha   90.00
_cell.angle_beta   90.00
_cell.angle_gamma   90.00
#
_symmetry.space_group_name_H-M   'P 1'
#
loop_
_entity.id
_entity.type
_entity.pdbx_description
1 polymer ?
#
loop_
_entity_poly.entity_id
_entity_poly.type
_entity_poly.pdbx_seq_one_letter_code
_entity_poly.pdbx_strand_id
1 'polypeptide(L)'
;RGVRVTGTEIVGLVPKRALIEAGKYFLRKQRRSTGIAEQEIVRIAVRSMGLDDLKPFDPAEKVIEYLLEAEDKQKRLIDMTCKGFAEETASESPAPGGGSIAAYMGALGAALGTMVANLSSHKAGWDDRWEEFSDWADRGQALLGELLHLVDEDTAAFNRIMAVFAMPKSTDEEKAARSAALQEATLYATQVPLRTMKTAFGVFEIVRAM
;
A
#
# COMPACT_ATOMS: atom_id res chain seq x y z
N ARG A 1 -11.95 29.58 -26.18
CA ARG A 1 -11.87 30.64 -25.16
C ARG A 1 -10.53 31.38 -25.14
N GLY A 2 -9.60 31.13 -26.05
CA GLY A 2 -8.43 31.95 -26.36
C GLY A 2 -7.27 31.97 -25.37
N VAL A 3 -7.38 31.35 -24.19
CA VAL A 3 -6.32 31.28 -23.16
C VAL A 3 -5.73 29.87 -23.08
N ARG A 4 -4.41 29.79 -23.17
CA ARG A 4 -3.64 28.55 -22.99
C ARG A 4 -2.93 28.61 -21.62
N VAL A 5 -3.13 27.59 -20.80
CA VAL A 5 -2.34 27.40 -19.57
C VAL A 5 -1.04 26.74 -19.96
N THR A 6 0.09 27.33 -19.57
CA THR A 6 1.45 26.88 -19.89
C THR A 6 2.19 26.29 -18.69
N GLY A 7 1.66 26.45 -17.49
CA GLY A 7 2.21 25.88 -16.26
C GLY A 7 1.28 26.14 -15.09
N THR A 8 1.48 25.41 -14.00
CA THR A 8 0.70 25.53 -12.77
C THR A 8 1.67 25.51 -11.59
N GLU A 9 1.40 26.33 -10.58
CA GLU A 9 2.17 26.31 -9.32
C GLU A 9 1.25 25.95 -8.15
N ILE A 10 1.71 25.05 -7.26
CA ILE A 10 1.06 24.77 -5.99
C ILE A 10 1.73 25.62 -4.92
N VAL A 11 0.97 26.55 -4.33
CA VAL A 11 1.41 27.37 -3.22
C VAL A 11 1.02 26.67 -1.93
N GLY A 12 2.03 26.22 -1.15
CA GLY A 12 1.83 25.46 0.08
C GLY A 12 1.84 23.95 -0.13
N LEU A 13 1.02 23.23 0.66
CA LEU A 13 0.92 21.78 0.65
C LEU A 13 -0.31 21.28 -0.10
N VAL A 14 -0.25 20.07 -0.59
CA VAL A 14 -1.34 19.41 -1.33
C VAL A 14 -1.62 18.02 -0.77
N PRO A 15 -2.90 17.61 -0.62
CA PRO A 15 -3.24 16.24 -0.27
C PRO A 15 -2.83 15.28 -1.40
N LYS A 16 -2.26 14.12 -1.06
CA LYS A 16 -1.87 13.06 -2.00
C LYS A 16 -2.99 12.70 -2.97
N ARG A 17 -4.20 12.57 -2.45
CA ARG A 17 -5.38 12.23 -3.25
C ARG A 17 -5.59 13.17 -4.44
N ALA A 18 -5.32 14.46 -4.31
CA ALA A 18 -5.50 15.43 -5.40
C ALA A 18 -4.56 15.11 -6.58
N LEU A 19 -3.30 14.75 -6.30
CA LEU A 19 -2.34 14.35 -7.34
C LEU A 19 -2.68 12.99 -7.95
N ILE A 20 -3.14 12.03 -7.13
CA ILE A 20 -3.59 10.72 -7.62
C ILE A 20 -4.77 10.86 -8.57
N GLU A 21 -5.80 11.63 -8.20
CA GLU A 21 -6.97 11.87 -9.05
C GLU A 21 -6.57 12.57 -10.37
N ALA A 22 -5.69 13.56 -10.30
CA ALA A 22 -5.18 14.26 -11.48
C ALA A 22 -4.40 13.30 -12.40
N GLY A 23 -3.49 12.50 -11.84
CA GLY A 23 -2.70 11.52 -12.61
C GLY A 23 -3.58 10.48 -13.27
N LYS A 24 -4.55 9.90 -12.54
CA LYS A 24 -5.53 8.97 -13.11
C LYS A 24 -6.38 9.61 -14.21
N TYR A 25 -6.78 10.87 -14.05
CA TYR A 25 -7.49 11.61 -15.12
C TYR A 25 -6.67 11.68 -16.41
N PHE A 26 -5.40 12.04 -16.33
CA PHE A 26 -4.54 12.14 -17.51
C PHE A 26 -4.25 10.77 -18.15
N LEU A 27 -4.09 9.72 -17.35
CA LEU A 27 -3.95 8.35 -17.85
C LEU A 27 -5.18 7.90 -18.63
N ARG A 28 -6.39 8.07 -18.07
CA ARG A 28 -7.66 7.74 -18.76
C ARG A 28 -7.82 8.52 -20.05
N LYS A 29 -7.47 9.81 -20.06
CA LYS A 29 -7.51 10.63 -21.27
C LYS A 29 -6.60 10.10 -22.38
N GLN A 30 -5.52 9.42 -22.01
CA GLN A 30 -4.58 8.77 -22.93
C GLN A 30 -4.94 7.30 -23.22
N ARG A 31 -6.06 6.79 -22.70
CA ARG A 31 -6.46 5.38 -22.75
C ARG A 31 -5.37 4.45 -22.18
N ARG A 32 -4.78 4.86 -21.07
CA ARG A 32 -3.75 4.10 -20.35
C ARG A 32 -4.28 3.58 -19.02
N SER A 33 -3.77 2.44 -18.60
CA SER A 33 -4.10 1.86 -17.29
C SER A 33 -3.82 2.83 -16.16
N THR A 34 -4.75 2.91 -15.21
CA THR A 34 -4.62 3.66 -13.96
C THR A 34 -4.08 2.80 -12.81
N GLY A 35 -4.01 1.48 -12.99
CA GLY A 35 -3.53 0.51 -11.99
C GLY A 35 -2.01 0.37 -12.00
N ILE A 36 -1.28 1.47 -11.99
CA ILE A 36 0.18 1.54 -11.91
C ILE A 36 0.61 2.04 -10.52
N ALA A 37 1.91 1.97 -10.22
CA ALA A 37 2.44 2.42 -8.95
C ALA A 37 2.08 3.88 -8.63
N GLU A 38 1.75 4.16 -7.36
CA GLU A 38 1.34 5.48 -6.89
C GLU A 38 2.32 6.59 -7.30
N GLN A 39 3.62 6.35 -7.14
CA GLN A 39 4.67 7.31 -7.51
C GLN A 39 4.63 7.67 -9.01
N GLU A 40 4.32 6.70 -9.87
CA GLU A 40 4.16 6.96 -11.31
C GLU A 40 2.91 7.79 -11.61
N ILE A 41 1.81 7.55 -10.91
CA ILE A 41 0.59 8.37 -11.04
C ILE A 41 0.87 9.81 -10.64
N VAL A 42 1.56 10.02 -9.51
CA VAL A 42 1.97 11.35 -9.04
C VAL A 42 2.90 12.01 -10.06
N ARG A 43 3.88 11.29 -10.59
CA ARG A 43 4.80 11.81 -11.62
C ARG A 43 4.04 12.25 -12.88
N ILE A 44 3.04 11.49 -13.31
CA ILE A 44 2.19 11.85 -14.44
C ILE A 44 1.37 13.11 -14.13
N ALA A 45 0.83 13.23 -12.92
CA ALA A 45 0.13 14.43 -12.49
C ALA A 45 1.04 15.67 -12.55
N VAL A 46 2.22 15.59 -11.96
CA VAL A 46 3.21 16.69 -11.95
C VAL A 46 3.52 17.15 -13.37
N ARG A 47 3.89 16.22 -14.26
CA ARG A 47 4.21 16.53 -15.66
C ARG A 47 3.03 17.05 -16.43
N SER A 48 1.85 16.42 -16.30
CA SER A 48 0.69 16.78 -17.12
C SER A 48 0.05 18.10 -16.72
N MET A 49 0.22 18.52 -15.47
CA MET A 49 -0.22 19.83 -14.98
C MET A 49 0.87 20.91 -15.12
N GLY A 50 2.09 20.56 -15.51
CA GLY A 50 3.21 21.49 -15.60
C GLY A 50 3.63 22.07 -14.24
N LEU A 51 3.56 21.26 -13.16
CA LEU A 51 3.90 21.73 -11.82
C LEU A 51 5.40 22.02 -11.66
N ASP A 52 6.23 21.38 -12.46
CA ASP A 52 7.68 21.54 -12.51
C ASP A 52 8.17 22.50 -13.62
N ASP A 53 7.26 23.09 -14.40
CA ASP A 53 7.61 23.97 -15.52
C ASP A 53 8.19 25.32 -15.05
N LEU A 54 7.73 25.85 -13.93
CA LEU A 54 8.14 27.16 -13.40
C LEU A 54 9.25 27.03 -12.32
N LYS A 55 9.16 26.01 -11.50
CA LYS A 55 10.11 25.68 -10.42
C LYS A 55 10.14 24.18 -10.22
N PRO A 56 11.24 23.61 -9.74
CA PRO A 56 11.27 22.21 -9.36
C PRO A 56 10.14 21.89 -8.35
N PHE A 57 9.37 20.86 -8.62
CA PHE A 57 8.32 20.37 -7.75
C PHE A 57 8.72 18.99 -7.19
N ASP A 58 9.02 18.98 -5.89
CA ASP A 58 9.30 17.71 -5.19
C ASP A 58 8.05 17.25 -4.42
N PRO A 59 7.42 16.14 -4.82
CA PRO A 59 6.29 15.58 -4.09
C PRO A 59 6.59 15.28 -2.63
N ALA A 60 7.83 14.89 -2.29
CA ALA A 60 8.23 14.59 -0.91
C ALA A 60 8.14 15.81 0.03
N GLU A 61 8.30 17.02 -0.51
CA GLU A 61 8.22 18.28 0.24
C GLU A 61 6.85 18.94 0.18
N LYS A 62 5.97 18.52 -0.75
CA LYS A 62 4.71 19.20 -1.05
C LYS A 62 3.48 18.38 -0.72
N VAL A 63 3.58 17.06 -0.69
CA VAL A 63 2.47 16.17 -0.38
C VAL A 63 2.39 15.93 1.12
N ILE A 64 1.24 16.24 1.72
CA ILE A 64 1.04 16.15 3.17
C ILE A 64 1.35 14.75 3.70
N GLU A 65 0.82 13.72 3.04
CA GLU A 65 0.98 12.34 3.49
C GLU A 65 2.45 11.87 3.38
N TYR A 66 3.19 12.31 2.38
CA TYR A 66 4.61 11.97 2.26
C TYR A 66 5.48 12.65 3.33
N LEU A 67 5.12 13.86 3.74
CA LEU A 67 5.77 14.52 4.87
C LEU A 67 5.53 13.78 6.18
N LEU A 68 4.29 13.33 6.43
CA LEU A 68 3.94 12.54 7.61
C LEU A 68 4.65 11.17 7.61
N GLU A 69 4.71 10.51 6.44
CA GLU A 69 5.44 9.24 6.28
C GLU A 69 6.95 9.41 6.53
N ALA A 70 7.54 10.55 6.11
CA ALA A 70 8.96 10.85 6.33
C ALA A 70 9.30 11.14 7.82
N GLU A 71 8.31 11.64 8.60
CA GLU A 71 8.46 11.84 10.04
C GLU A 71 8.33 10.53 10.84
N ASP A 72 7.67 9.51 10.25
CA ASP A 72 7.54 8.19 10.87
C ASP A 72 8.88 7.44 10.80
N LYS A 73 9.54 7.34 11.97
CA LYS A 73 10.82 6.63 12.13
C LYS A 73 10.67 5.13 12.39
N GLN A 74 9.47 4.61 12.31
CA GLN A 74 9.24 3.18 12.51
C GLN A 74 9.93 2.37 11.40
N LYS A 75 10.81 1.45 11.77
CA LYS A 75 11.39 0.49 10.83
C LYS A 75 10.30 -0.51 10.44
N ARG A 76 9.88 -0.46 9.19
CA ARG A 76 8.89 -1.39 8.65
C ARG A 76 9.59 -2.55 7.96
N LEU A 77 9.02 -3.72 8.07
CA LEU A 77 9.52 -4.92 7.38
C LEU A 77 9.48 -4.76 5.85
N ILE A 78 8.43 -4.09 5.34
CA ILE A 78 8.27 -3.84 3.90
C ILE A 78 9.34 -2.91 3.30
N ASP A 79 10.07 -2.14 4.12
CA ASP A 79 11.15 -1.25 3.68
C ASP A 79 12.49 -1.99 3.58
N MET A 80 12.56 -3.24 4.00
CA MET A 80 13.76 -4.06 3.90
C MET A 80 14.03 -4.47 2.44
N THR A 81 15.30 -4.68 2.11
CA THR A 81 15.61 -5.35 0.85
C THR A 81 15.11 -6.79 0.86
N CYS A 82 14.78 -7.37 -0.31
CA CYS A 82 14.38 -8.77 -0.40
C CYS A 82 15.36 -9.73 0.30
N LYS A 83 16.67 -9.46 0.19
CA LYS A 83 17.70 -10.23 0.88
C LYS A 83 17.61 -10.04 2.40
N GLY A 84 17.54 -8.79 2.86
CA GLY A 84 17.46 -8.48 4.29
C GLY A 84 16.22 -9.07 4.94
N PHE A 85 15.07 -9.01 4.27
CA PHE A 85 13.83 -9.62 4.75
C PHE A 85 13.95 -11.15 4.90
N ALA A 86 14.58 -11.82 3.93
CA ALA A 86 14.81 -13.26 4.00
C ALA A 86 15.81 -13.65 5.11
N GLU A 87 16.89 -12.87 5.27
CA GLU A 87 17.89 -13.09 6.34
C GLU A 87 17.29 -12.86 7.73
N GLU A 88 16.47 -11.80 7.91
CA GLU A 88 15.77 -11.54 9.16
C GLU A 88 14.77 -12.66 9.49
N THR A 89 14.02 -13.15 8.47
CA THR A 89 13.10 -14.28 8.63
C THR A 89 13.83 -15.57 9.09
N ALA A 90 15.06 -15.75 8.66
CA ALA A 90 15.87 -16.93 9.01
C ALA A 90 16.61 -16.79 10.33
N SER A 91 16.51 -15.64 11.00
CA SER A 91 17.19 -15.35 12.25
C SER A 91 16.41 -15.88 13.49
N GLU A 92 16.92 -15.62 14.67
CA GLU A 92 16.24 -15.89 15.95
C GLU A 92 15.23 -14.78 16.33
N SER A 93 15.02 -13.79 15.45
CA SER A 93 14.06 -12.72 15.66
C SER A 93 12.63 -13.26 15.71
N PRO A 94 11.77 -12.77 16.63
CA PRO A 94 10.36 -13.16 16.68
C PRO A 94 9.54 -12.64 15.50
N ALA A 95 10.08 -11.72 14.71
CA ALA A 95 9.47 -11.12 13.52
C ALA A 95 10.52 -10.96 12.41
N PRO A 96 10.13 -11.15 11.11
CA PRO A 96 8.80 -11.47 10.62
C PRO A 96 8.36 -12.91 10.91
N GLY A 97 7.09 -13.08 11.29
CA GLY A 97 6.46 -14.39 11.48
C GLY A 97 5.77 -14.93 10.23
N GLY A 98 5.12 -16.10 10.38
CA GLY A 98 4.41 -16.75 9.27
C GLY A 98 3.28 -15.91 8.66
N GLY A 99 2.61 -15.06 9.45
CA GLY A 99 1.57 -14.16 8.96
C GLY A 99 2.14 -13.05 8.07
N SER A 100 3.25 -12.43 8.47
CA SER A 100 3.97 -11.44 7.67
C SER A 100 4.44 -12.05 6.33
N ILE A 101 4.98 -13.28 6.37
CA ILE A 101 5.42 -14.00 5.16
C ILE A 101 4.23 -14.29 4.24
N ALA A 102 3.12 -14.79 4.79
CA ALA A 102 1.91 -15.08 4.01
C ALA A 102 1.35 -13.82 3.33
N ALA A 103 1.33 -12.69 4.05
CA ALA A 103 0.92 -11.40 3.51
C ALA A 103 1.83 -10.96 2.34
N TYR A 104 3.16 -11.08 2.51
CA TYR A 104 4.11 -10.71 1.46
C TYR A 104 4.00 -11.60 0.22
N MET A 105 3.82 -12.92 0.40
CA MET A 105 3.57 -13.84 -0.73
C MET A 105 2.27 -13.47 -1.47
N GLY A 106 1.21 -13.16 -0.74
CA GLY A 106 -0.03 -12.67 -1.30
C GLY A 106 0.16 -11.36 -2.09
N ALA A 107 0.97 -10.43 -1.55
CA ALA A 107 1.32 -9.17 -2.22
C ALA A 107 2.04 -9.41 -3.55
N LEU A 108 2.99 -10.33 -3.59
CA LEU A 108 3.69 -10.70 -4.82
C LEU A 108 2.74 -11.33 -5.85
N GLY A 109 1.79 -12.14 -5.40
CA GLY A 109 0.73 -12.69 -6.26
C GLY A 109 -0.16 -11.58 -6.85
N ALA A 110 -0.58 -10.61 -6.02
CA ALA A 110 -1.34 -9.44 -6.47
C ALA A 110 -0.54 -8.59 -7.48
N ALA A 111 0.75 -8.40 -7.23
CA ALA A 111 1.64 -7.67 -8.14
C ALA A 111 1.73 -8.33 -9.52
N LEU A 112 1.87 -9.66 -9.57
CA LEU A 112 1.89 -10.42 -10.83
C LEU A 112 0.54 -10.32 -11.58
N GLY A 113 -0.58 -10.48 -10.89
CA GLY A 113 -1.91 -10.30 -11.49
C GLY A 113 -2.08 -8.88 -12.05
N THR A 114 -1.66 -7.87 -11.29
CA THR A 114 -1.67 -6.45 -11.71
C THR A 114 -0.79 -6.22 -12.94
N MET A 115 0.39 -6.83 -12.98
CA MET A 115 1.29 -6.76 -14.13
C MET A 115 0.62 -7.29 -15.40
N VAL A 116 -0.04 -8.45 -15.32
CA VAL A 116 -0.75 -9.03 -16.48
C VAL A 116 -1.88 -8.12 -16.92
N ALA A 117 -2.67 -7.56 -16.00
CA ALA A 117 -3.72 -6.62 -16.32
C ALA A 117 -3.18 -5.36 -17.03
N ASN A 118 -2.08 -4.78 -16.52
CA ASN A 118 -1.44 -3.63 -17.14
C ASN A 118 -0.92 -3.93 -18.56
N LEU A 119 -0.27 -5.07 -18.75
CA LEU A 119 0.21 -5.48 -20.07
C LEU A 119 -0.95 -5.72 -21.04
N SER A 120 -2.06 -6.30 -20.57
CA SER A 120 -3.25 -6.56 -21.36
C SER A 120 -3.97 -5.27 -21.78
N SER A 121 -3.97 -4.24 -20.94
CA SER A 121 -4.58 -2.94 -21.27
C SER A 121 -3.91 -2.20 -22.43
N HIS A 122 -2.69 -2.60 -22.79
CA HIS A 122 -1.91 -2.00 -23.90
C HIS A 122 -1.63 -2.99 -25.04
N LYS A 123 -2.25 -4.17 -25.01
CA LYS A 123 -2.03 -5.18 -26.02
C LYS A 123 -2.71 -4.80 -27.33
N ALA A 124 -1.95 -4.78 -28.40
CA ALA A 124 -2.47 -4.50 -29.75
C ALA A 124 -3.65 -5.44 -30.11
N GLY A 125 -4.73 -4.87 -30.62
CA GLY A 125 -5.96 -5.60 -30.93
C GLY A 125 -6.92 -5.79 -29.75
N TRP A 126 -6.58 -5.25 -28.58
CA TRP A 126 -7.44 -5.26 -27.37
C TRP A 126 -7.82 -3.84 -26.94
N ASP A 127 -7.71 -2.88 -27.85
CA ASP A 127 -7.90 -1.45 -27.57
C ASP A 127 -9.28 -1.11 -26.99
N ASP A 128 -10.31 -1.91 -27.30
CA ASP A 128 -11.68 -1.72 -26.78
C ASP A 128 -11.85 -2.27 -25.34
N ARG A 129 -10.89 -3.05 -24.85
CA ARG A 129 -10.91 -3.64 -23.50
C ARG A 129 -9.93 -2.97 -22.52
N TRP A 130 -9.31 -1.89 -22.89
CA TRP A 130 -8.29 -1.24 -22.05
C TRP A 130 -8.85 -0.79 -20.68
N GLU A 131 -10.11 -0.32 -20.63
CA GLU A 131 -10.76 0.08 -19.38
C GLU A 131 -10.97 -1.12 -18.45
N GLU A 132 -11.46 -2.23 -18.98
CA GLU A 132 -11.65 -3.48 -18.23
C GLU A 132 -10.34 -3.91 -17.54
N PHE A 133 -9.24 -3.95 -18.30
CA PHE A 133 -7.94 -4.33 -17.75
C PHE A 133 -7.36 -3.27 -16.80
N SER A 134 -7.61 -2.00 -17.07
CA SER A 134 -7.26 -0.90 -16.16
C SER A 134 -7.97 -1.03 -14.81
N ASP A 135 -9.25 -1.39 -14.81
CA ASP A 135 -10.03 -1.59 -13.58
C ASP A 135 -9.52 -2.80 -12.78
N TRP A 136 -9.17 -3.89 -13.46
CA TRP A 136 -8.53 -5.04 -12.81
C TRP A 136 -7.16 -4.68 -12.25
N ALA A 137 -6.37 -3.89 -12.95
CA ALA A 137 -5.10 -3.40 -12.45
C ALA A 137 -5.25 -2.48 -11.22
N ASP A 138 -6.24 -1.59 -11.20
CA ASP A 138 -6.56 -0.76 -10.03
C ASP A 138 -6.95 -1.61 -8.81
N ARG A 139 -7.77 -2.65 -9.00
CA ARG A 139 -8.11 -3.62 -7.94
C ARG A 139 -6.87 -4.36 -7.44
N GLY A 140 -5.99 -4.75 -8.36
CA GLY A 140 -4.73 -5.41 -8.04
C GLY A 140 -3.82 -4.53 -7.19
N GLN A 141 -3.69 -3.26 -7.52
CA GLN A 141 -2.94 -2.28 -6.71
C GLN A 141 -3.54 -2.12 -5.31
N ALA A 142 -4.87 -2.09 -5.18
CA ALA A 142 -5.51 -1.99 -3.87
C ALA A 142 -5.22 -3.23 -3.00
N LEU A 143 -5.33 -4.45 -3.57
CA LEU A 143 -5.00 -5.69 -2.85
C LEU A 143 -3.52 -5.77 -2.50
N LEU A 144 -2.64 -5.36 -3.42
CA LEU A 144 -1.20 -5.26 -3.19
C LEU A 144 -0.88 -4.35 -2.00
N GLY A 145 -1.44 -3.14 -1.99
CA GLY A 145 -1.23 -2.18 -0.90
C GLY A 145 -1.72 -2.70 0.45
N GLU A 146 -2.91 -3.31 0.49
CA GLU A 146 -3.46 -3.91 1.70
C GLU A 146 -2.58 -5.07 2.22
N LEU A 147 -2.11 -5.96 1.33
CA LEU A 147 -1.26 -7.07 1.71
C LEU A 147 0.12 -6.62 2.20
N LEU A 148 0.70 -5.58 1.59
CA LEU A 148 1.94 -4.97 2.08
C LEU A 148 1.76 -4.36 3.48
N HIS A 149 0.64 -3.67 3.72
CA HIS A 149 0.31 -3.17 5.06
C HIS A 149 0.20 -4.31 6.09
N LEU A 150 -0.42 -5.43 5.71
CA LEU A 150 -0.60 -6.59 6.58
C LEU A 150 0.71 -7.29 6.98
N VAL A 151 1.80 -7.08 6.24
CA VAL A 151 3.14 -7.59 6.60
C VAL A 151 3.58 -7.02 7.95
N ASP A 152 3.48 -5.71 8.13
CA ASP A 152 3.87 -5.01 9.36
C ASP A 152 2.79 -5.14 10.44
N GLU A 153 1.52 -5.18 10.05
CA GLU A 153 0.38 -5.32 10.97
C GLU A 153 0.41 -6.64 11.74
N ASP A 154 0.86 -7.75 11.12
CA ASP A 154 1.04 -9.04 11.79
C ASP A 154 2.06 -8.93 12.94
N THR A 155 3.18 -8.28 12.69
CA THR A 155 4.19 -8.02 13.72
C THR A 155 3.66 -7.07 14.80
N ALA A 156 2.93 -6.03 14.44
CA ALA A 156 2.31 -5.10 15.38
C ALA A 156 1.30 -5.81 16.29
N ALA A 157 0.50 -6.73 15.73
CA ALA A 157 -0.45 -7.53 16.48
C ALA A 157 0.24 -8.46 17.50
N PHE A 158 1.34 -9.10 17.10
CA PHE A 158 2.18 -9.89 18.01
C PHE A 158 2.76 -9.04 19.15
N ASN A 159 3.30 -7.87 18.82
CA ASN A 159 3.89 -6.95 19.80
C ASN A 159 2.86 -6.46 20.83
N ARG A 160 1.59 -6.30 20.44
CA ARG A 160 0.50 -5.98 21.40
C ARG A 160 0.33 -7.08 22.46
N ILE A 161 0.40 -8.35 22.07
CA ILE A 161 0.34 -9.48 23.03
C ILE A 161 1.56 -9.42 23.96
N MET A 162 2.76 -9.20 23.42
CA MET A 162 3.98 -9.10 24.22
C MET A 162 3.92 -7.95 25.22
N ALA A 163 3.37 -6.81 24.85
CA ALA A 163 3.17 -5.67 25.73
C ALA A 163 2.25 -5.99 26.92
N VAL A 164 1.21 -6.82 26.73
CA VAL A 164 0.32 -7.26 27.80
C VAL A 164 1.06 -8.13 28.84
N PHE A 165 2.03 -8.95 28.40
CA PHE A 165 2.82 -9.75 29.33
C PHE A 165 3.69 -8.90 30.26
N ALA A 166 4.05 -7.69 29.87
CA ALA A 166 4.78 -6.72 30.69
C ALA A 166 3.89 -5.93 31.65
N MET A 167 2.55 -6.04 31.56
CA MET A 167 1.63 -5.31 32.44
C MET A 167 1.72 -5.78 33.89
N PRO A 168 1.50 -4.90 34.89
CA PRO A 168 1.42 -5.23 36.31
C PRO A 168 0.36 -6.30 36.57
N LYS A 169 0.59 -7.12 37.64
CA LYS A 169 -0.28 -8.23 38.04
C LYS A 169 -0.34 -8.45 39.55
N SER A 170 -0.05 -7.42 40.34
CA SER A 170 0.07 -7.52 41.78
C SER A 170 -1.27 -7.42 42.48
N THR A 171 -2.17 -6.55 42.03
CA THR A 171 -3.52 -6.39 42.58
C THR A 171 -4.59 -7.13 41.76
N ASP A 172 -5.79 -7.27 42.28
CA ASP A 172 -6.88 -7.94 41.56
C ASP A 172 -7.41 -7.07 40.44
N GLU A 173 -7.37 -5.74 40.58
CA GLU A 173 -7.67 -4.77 39.52
C GLU A 173 -6.65 -4.87 38.36
N GLU A 174 -5.36 -4.95 38.69
CA GLU A 174 -4.30 -5.12 37.69
C GLU A 174 -4.43 -6.46 36.94
N LYS A 175 -4.75 -7.55 37.65
CA LYS A 175 -5.00 -8.86 37.02
C LYS A 175 -6.22 -8.80 36.07
N ALA A 176 -7.30 -8.16 36.50
CA ALA A 176 -8.50 -8.01 35.68
C ALA A 176 -8.22 -7.17 34.43
N ALA A 177 -7.54 -6.03 34.57
CA ALA A 177 -7.14 -5.17 33.46
C ALA A 177 -6.22 -5.91 32.46
N ARG A 178 -5.22 -6.64 32.97
CA ARG A 178 -4.32 -7.46 32.15
C ARG A 178 -5.06 -8.58 31.42
N SER A 179 -6.02 -9.24 32.07
CA SER A 179 -6.84 -10.28 31.44
C SER A 179 -7.68 -9.72 30.30
N ALA A 180 -8.33 -8.56 30.48
CA ALA A 180 -9.10 -7.89 29.46
C ALA A 180 -8.22 -7.48 28.27
N ALA A 181 -7.06 -6.86 28.53
CA ALA A 181 -6.11 -6.46 27.49
C ALA A 181 -5.57 -7.68 26.72
N LEU A 182 -5.35 -8.82 27.39
CA LEU A 182 -4.91 -10.06 26.73
C LEU A 182 -5.98 -10.59 25.77
N GLN A 183 -7.24 -10.57 26.18
CA GLN A 183 -8.35 -11.00 25.30
C GLN A 183 -8.45 -10.11 24.07
N GLU A 184 -8.37 -8.80 24.25
CA GLU A 184 -8.40 -7.84 23.12
C GLU A 184 -7.22 -8.05 22.17
N ALA A 185 -5.99 -8.13 22.70
CA ALA A 185 -4.79 -8.33 21.90
C ALA A 185 -4.83 -9.69 21.16
N THR A 186 -5.31 -10.75 21.79
CA THR A 186 -5.45 -12.08 21.18
C THR A 186 -6.49 -12.08 20.07
N LEU A 187 -7.64 -11.44 20.28
CA LEU A 187 -8.67 -11.28 19.26
C LEU A 187 -8.11 -10.55 18.04
N TYR A 188 -7.42 -9.43 18.26
CA TYR A 188 -6.79 -8.66 17.21
C TYR A 188 -5.76 -9.49 16.42
N ALA A 189 -4.86 -10.19 17.12
CA ALA A 189 -3.84 -11.05 16.51
C ALA A 189 -4.46 -12.23 15.73
N THR A 190 -5.70 -12.62 16.02
CA THR A 190 -6.44 -13.63 15.25
C THR A 190 -7.10 -13.00 13.99
N GLN A 191 -7.54 -11.76 14.10
CA GLN A 191 -8.19 -11.04 12.99
C GLN A 191 -7.22 -10.70 11.86
N VAL A 192 -5.96 -10.39 12.17
CA VAL A 192 -4.95 -10.00 11.16
C VAL A 192 -4.68 -11.13 10.16
N PRO A 193 -4.34 -12.38 10.56
CA PRO A 193 -4.17 -13.48 9.62
C PRO A 193 -5.44 -13.81 8.84
N LEU A 194 -6.62 -13.69 9.46
CA LEU A 194 -7.90 -13.87 8.77
C LEU A 194 -8.10 -12.81 7.67
N ARG A 195 -7.73 -11.56 7.94
CA ARG A 195 -7.76 -10.48 6.95
C ARG A 195 -6.77 -10.75 5.82
N THR A 196 -5.55 -11.18 6.15
CA THR A 196 -4.54 -11.60 5.17
C THR A 196 -5.07 -12.68 4.24
N MET A 197 -5.67 -13.73 4.80
CA MET A 197 -6.26 -14.82 4.01
C MET A 197 -7.37 -14.33 3.08
N LYS A 198 -8.30 -13.50 3.57
CA LYS A 198 -9.41 -12.96 2.77
C LYS A 198 -8.90 -12.06 1.65
N THR A 199 -7.95 -11.17 1.94
CA THR A 199 -7.37 -10.24 0.96
C THR A 199 -6.59 -11.01 -0.10
N ALA A 200 -5.75 -11.98 0.31
CA ALA A 200 -5.03 -12.84 -0.62
C ALA A 200 -5.97 -13.70 -1.48
N PHE A 201 -7.08 -14.18 -0.93
CA PHE A 201 -8.09 -14.90 -1.70
C PHE A 201 -8.72 -14.02 -2.78
N GLY A 202 -8.90 -12.71 -2.52
CA GLY A 202 -9.39 -11.75 -3.52
C GLY A 202 -8.49 -11.63 -4.77
N VAL A 203 -7.20 -11.97 -4.65
CA VAL A 203 -6.28 -11.97 -5.80
C VAL A 203 -6.67 -12.98 -6.87
N PHE A 204 -7.30 -14.10 -6.49
CA PHE A 204 -7.78 -15.10 -7.46
C PHE A 204 -8.84 -14.54 -8.41
N GLU A 205 -9.62 -13.54 -8.01
CA GLU A 205 -10.57 -12.87 -8.91
C GLU A 205 -9.84 -12.20 -10.09
N ILE A 206 -8.72 -11.53 -9.81
CA ILE A 206 -7.89 -10.89 -10.83
C ILE A 206 -7.27 -11.94 -11.74
N VAL A 207 -6.65 -12.97 -11.15
CA VAL A 207 -5.99 -14.05 -11.94
C VAL A 207 -6.99 -14.77 -12.83
N ARG A 208 -8.24 -14.97 -12.36
CA ARG A 208 -9.30 -15.60 -13.14
C ARG A 208 -9.83 -14.74 -14.28
N ALA A 209 -9.77 -13.41 -14.13
CA ALA A 209 -10.24 -12.46 -15.15
C ALA A 209 -9.21 -12.25 -16.27
N MET A 210 -7.94 -12.58 -16.04
CA MET A 210 -6.84 -12.50 -17.01
C MET A 210 -6.77 -13.74 -17.88
#